data_d641356e383f6b87cfe91c116269c814
#
_entry.id   d641356e383f6b87cfe91c116269c814
#
_cell.length_a   1.000
_cell.length_b   1.000
_cell.length_c   1.000
_cell.angle_alpha   90.00
_cell.angle_beta   90.00
_cell.angle_gamma   90.00
#
_symmetry.space_group_name_H-M   'P 1'
#
loop_
_entity.id
_entity.type
_entity.pdbx_description
1 polymer ?
#
loop_
_entity_poly.entity_id
_entity_poly.type
_entity_poly.pdbx_seq_one_letter_code
_entity_poly.pdbx_strand_id
1 'polypeptide(L)'
;MKYNPTWSFVTYWTLLGKGEIDMPDGFPPFDNTVDWCGPEDDAAFSAMVPDFILEAYVGHAGYRHDHGYATPAALRPAWCRRQYLWRLLCDYRFRADLKHIIKREIKSAARRKQAKIWVRLYYWSVRCGGWRHCAR
;
A
#
# COMPACT_ATOMS: atom_id res chain seq x y z
N MET A 1 -7.35 -17.20 -3.85
CA MET A 1 -6.77 -17.32 -2.48
C MET A 1 -6.90 -16.01 -1.72
N LYS A 2 -6.94 -16.07 -0.41
CA LYS A 2 -7.04 -14.87 0.41
C LYS A 2 -5.78 -14.03 0.32
N TYR A 3 -5.92 -12.72 0.19
CA TYR A 3 -4.78 -11.80 0.22
C TYR A 3 -4.01 -11.94 1.52
N ASN A 4 -2.69 -11.94 1.41
CA ASN A 4 -1.80 -12.01 2.56
C ASN A 4 -0.79 -10.84 2.51
N PRO A 5 -0.85 -9.91 3.46
CA PRO A 5 0.04 -8.74 3.45
C PRO A 5 1.51 -9.08 3.68
N THR A 6 1.84 -10.31 4.09
CA THR A 6 3.24 -10.71 4.24
C THR A 6 3.91 -11.14 2.93
N TRP A 7 3.15 -11.34 1.85
CA TRP A 7 3.75 -11.65 0.55
C TRP A 7 4.72 -10.54 0.12
N SER A 8 5.81 -10.94 -0.56
CA SER A 8 6.72 -9.96 -1.14
C SER A 8 6.02 -9.13 -2.23
N PHE A 9 6.62 -8.00 -2.60
CA PHE A 9 6.11 -7.17 -3.69
C PHE A 9 5.93 -8.00 -4.97
N VAL A 10 6.95 -8.76 -5.35
CA VAL A 10 6.91 -9.58 -6.57
C VAL A 10 5.82 -10.65 -6.51
N THR A 11 5.69 -11.34 -5.39
CA THR A 11 4.66 -12.37 -5.21
C THR A 11 3.26 -11.79 -5.35
N TYR A 12 2.99 -10.68 -4.68
CA TYR A 12 1.68 -10.03 -4.75
C TYR A 12 1.31 -9.65 -6.20
N TRP A 13 2.21 -8.96 -6.88
CA TRP A 13 1.92 -8.47 -8.24
C TRP A 13 1.83 -9.62 -9.25
N THR A 14 2.58 -10.69 -9.06
CA THR A 14 2.48 -11.90 -9.89
C THR A 14 1.11 -12.57 -9.73
N LEU A 15 0.68 -12.78 -8.48
CA LEU A 15 -0.60 -13.41 -8.20
C LEU A 15 -1.78 -12.53 -8.62
N LEU A 16 -1.67 -11.22 -8.42
CA LEU A 16 -2.69 -10.28 -8.88
C LEU A 16 -2.84 -10.32 -10.39
N GLY A 17 -1.73 -10.33 -11.14
CA GLY A 17 -1.75 -10.43 -12.59
C GLY A 17 -2.36 -11.71 -13.12
N LYS A 18 -2.27 -12.81 -12.35
CA LYS A 18 -2.89 -14.10 -12.69
C LYS A 18 -4.36 -14.18 -12.27
N GLY A 19 -4.88 -13.18 -11.57
CA GLY A 19 -6.24 -13.22 -11.06
C GLY A 19 -6.47 -14.24 -9.95
N GLU A 20 -5.42 -14.60 -9.20
CA GLU A 20 -5.48 -15.66 -8.19
C GLU A 20 -5.79 -15.15 -6.78
N ILE A 21 -5.93 -13.84 -6.59
CA ILE A 21 -6.21 -13.24 -5.28
C ILE A 21 -7.70 -12.90 -5.20
N ASP A 22 -8.32 -13.26 -4.08
CA ASP A 22 -9.70 -12.87 -3.79
C ASP A 22 -9.75 -11.34 -3.59
N MET A 23 -10.56 -10.66 -4.40
CA MET A 23 -10.68 -9.20 -4.35
C MET A 23 -11.92 -8.79 -3.57
N PRO A 24 -11.85 -7.69 -2.79
CA PRO A 24 -13.05 -7.12 -2.19
C PRO A 24 -14.06 -6.69 -3.24
N ASP A 25 -15.34 -6.79 -2.93
CA ASP A 25 -16.41 -6.41 -3.86
C ASP A 25 -16.25 -4.94 -4.27
N GLY A 26 -16.30 -4.72 -5.58
CA GLY A 26 -16.21 -3.37 -6.16
C GLY A 26 -14.81 -2.74 -6.12
N PHE A 27 -13.78 -3.46 -5.66
CA PHE A 27 -12.43 -2.92 -5.67
C PHE A 27 -11.91 -2.87 -7.12
N PRO A 28 -11.47 -1.68 -7.60
CA PRO A 28 -11.12 -1.52 -9.02
C PRO A 28 -9.79 -2.21 -9.35
N PRO A 29 -9.57 -2.56 -10.65
CA PRO A 29 -8.26 -3.02 -11.10
C PRO A 29 -7.25 -1.88 -11.00
N PHE A 30 -5.96 -2.25 -10.95
CA PHE A 30 -4.89 -1.25 -10.90
C PHE A 30 -4.90 -0.39 -12.18
N ASP A 31 -4.79 0.92 -11.97
CA ASP A 31 -4.73 1.92 -13.03
C ASP A 31 -3.69 2.99 -12.62
N ASN A 32 -2.65 3.16 -13.42
CA ASN A 32 -1.57 4.11 -13.13
C ASN A 32 -1.94 5.57 -13.37
N THR A 33 -3.18 5.85 -13.80
CA THR A 33 -3.70 7.21 -13.96
C THR A 33 -4.48 7.70 -12.74
N VAL A 34 -4.73 6.81 -11.77
CA VAL A 34 -5.49 7.09 -10.55
C VAL A 34 -4.54 7.30 -9.39
N ASP A 35 -4.90 8.16 -8.46
CA ASP A 35 -4.17 8.37 -7.21
C ASP A 35 -4.48 7.22 -6.23
N TRP A 36 -3.45 6.45 -5.89
CA TRP A 36 -3.57 5.33 -4.95
C TRP A 36 -3.00 5.63 -3.57
N CYS A 37 -2.33 6.78 -3.38
CA CYS A 37 -1.64 7.11 -2.14
C CYS A 37 -2.45 8.11 -1.32
N GLY A 38 -3.67 7.76 -0.99
CA GLY A 38 -4.55 8.54 -0.13
C GLY A 38 -6.01 8.37 -0.55
N PRO A 39 -6.96 8.49 0.39
CA PRO A 39 -8.37 8.37 0.07
C PRO A 39 -8.84 9.57 -0.74
N GLU A 40 -9.63 9.33 -1.78
CA GLU A 40 -10.14 10.38 -2.68
C GLU A 40 -11.01 11.40 -1.95
N ASP A 41 -11.68 10.98 -0.89
CA ASP A 41 -12.58 11.81 -0.08
C ASP A 41 -11.86 12.63 0.99
N ASP A 42 -10.55 12.48 1.13
CA ASP A 42 -9.73 13.23 2.10
C ASP A 42 -8.59 13.93 1.36
N ALA A 43 -8.89 15.12 0.85
CA ALA A 43 -7.93 15.91 0.08
C ALA A 43 -6.69 16.29 0.88
N ALA A 44 -6.83 16.55 2.18
CA ALA A 44 -5.69 16.90 3.04
C ALA A 44 -4.75 15.70 3.19
N PHE A 45 -5.31 14.50 3.39
CA PHE A 45 -4.52 13.27 3.51
C PHE A 45 -3.85 12.92 2.17
N SER A 46 -4.58 13.01 1.05
CA SER A 46 -4.03 12.77 -0.29
C SER A 46 -2.91 13.75 -0.64
N ALA A 47 -3.00 15.01 -0.21
CA ALA A 47 -1.95 15.99 -0.42
C ALA A 47 -0.67 15.66 0.37
N MET A 48 -0.80 14.97 1.52
CA MET A 48 0.33 14.54 2.34
C MET A 48 1.03 13.29 1.81
N VAL A 49 0.35 12.48 0.99
CA VAL A 49 0.83 11.19 0.51
C VAL A 49 0.64 11.11 -1.01
N PRO A 50 1.39 11.91 -1.80
CA PRO A 50 1.28 11.87 -3.27
C PRO A 50 1.82 10.56 -3.84
N ASP A 51 1.48 10.28 -5.13
CA ASP A 51 1.88 9.06 -5.83
C ASP A 51 3.36 9.00 -6.22
N PHE A 52 4.13 10.04 -5.92
CA PHE A 52 5.54 10.10 -6.30
C PHE A 52 6.40 10.44 -5.10
N ILE A 53 7.51 9.72 -4.96
CA ILE A 53 8.62 10.09 -4.09
C ILE A 53 9.79 10.46 -4.99
N LEU A 54 10.10 11.77 -5.05
CA LEU A 54 11.01 12.33 -6.05
C LEU A 54 10.50 11.94 -7.44
N GLU A 55 11.31 11.28 -8.27
CA GLU A 55 10.89 10.82 -9.60
C GLU A 55 10.28 9.40 -9.62
N ALA A 56 10.24 8.71 -8.48
CA ALA A 56 9.74 7.33 -8.42
C ALA A 56 8.22 7.31 -8.24
N TYR A 57 7.52 6.62 -9.15
CA TYR A 57 6.09 6.39 -9.02
C TYR A 57 5.86 5.27 -7.99
N VAL A 58 5.12 5.59 -6.94
CA VAL A 58 4.85 4.67 -5.82
C VAL A 58 3.39 4.22 -5.73
N GLY A 59 2.61 4.48 -6.76
CA GLY A 59 1.20 4.11 -6.82
C GLY A 59 0.94 2.61 -6.67
N HIS A 60 1.89 1.76 -7.08
CA HIS A 60 1.79 0.32 -6.85
C HIS A 60 1.73 -0.01 -5.36
N ALA A 61 2.53 0.65 -4.55
CA ALA A 61 2.49 0.47 -3.08
C ALA A 61 1.16 0.97 -2.51
N GLY A 62 0.68 2.12 -2.99
CA GLY A 62 -0.61 2.68 -2.60
C GLY A 62 -1.78 1.77 -2.93
N TYR A 63 -1.81 1.23 -4.15
CA TYR A 63 -2.86 0.30 -4.57
C TYR A 63 -2.91 -0.94 -3.67
N ARG A 64 -1.78 -1.55 -3.41
CA ARG A 64 -1.73 -2.73 -2.54
C ARG A 64 -2.18 -2.40 -1.12
N HIS A 65 -1.80 -1.24 -0.61
CA HIS A 65 -2.23 -0.77 0.70
C HIS A 65 -3.74 -0.59 0.75
N ASP A 66 -4.32 0.04 -0.27
CA ASP A 66 -5.77 0.21 -0.38
C ASP A 66 -6.50 -1.13 -0.51
N HIS A 67 -5.95 -2.07 -1.27
CA HIS A 67 -6.47 -3.43 -1.36
C HIS A 67 -6.55 -4.07 0.03
N GLY A 68 -5.48 -3.99 0.81
CA GLY A 68 -5.49 -4.51 2.18
C GLY A 68 -6.54 -3.84 3.05
N TYR A 69 -6.61 -2.51 3.00
CA TYR A 69 -7.56 -1.75 3.80
C TYR A 69 -9.01 -2.02 3.40
N ALA A 70 -9.29 -2.27 2.13
CA ALA A 70 -10.61 -2.61 1.64
C ALA A 70 -11.03 -4.06 1.94
N THR A 71 -10.10 -4.91 2.35
CA THR A 71 -10.35 -6.33 2.58
C THR A 71 -11.07 -6.54 3.91
N PRO A 72 -12.34 -6.99 3.89
CA PRO A 72 -13.08 -7.25 5.13
C PRO A 72 -12.55 -8.48 5.86
N ALA A 73 -12.87 -8.58 7.15
CA ALA A 73 -12.39 -9.67 8.00
C ALA A 73 -12.64 -11.07 7.42
N ALA A 74 -13.77 -11.28 6.76
CA ALA A 74 -14.12 -12.58 6.17
C ALA A 74 -13.15 -13.02 5.07
N LEU A 75 -12.48 -12.08 4.40
CA LEU A 75 -11.51 -12.36 3.34
C LEU A 75 -10.06 -12.37 3.83
N ARG A 76 -9.83 -12.17 5.13
CA ARG A 76 -8.48 -12.20 5.71
C ARG A 76 -8.13 -13.61 6.18
N PRO A 77 -6.85 -14.00 6.10
CA PRO A 77 -6.38 -15.23 6.74
C PRO A 77 -6.71 -15.21 8.23
N ALA A 78 -7.07 -16.38 8.79
CA ALA A 78 -7.54 -16.47 10.17
C ALA A 78 -6.53 -15.94 11.20
N TRP A 79 -5.23 -16.16 10.98
CA TRP A 79 -4.18 -15.75 11.91
C TRP A 79 -3.97 -14.22 12.01
N CYS A 80 -4.44 -13.45 11.02
CA CYS A 80 -4.31 -11.99 10.99
C CYS A 80 -5.66 -11.29 10.75
N ARG A 81 -6.76 -11.93 11.14
CA ARG A 81 -8.11 -11.42 10.87
C ARG A 81 -8.45 -10.18 11.69
N ARG A 82 -7.91 -10.02 12.89
CA ARG A 82 -8.20 -8.87 13.76
C ARG A 82 -7.75 -7.57 13.10
N GLN A 83 -8.60 -6.55 13.13
CA GLN A 83 -8.36 -5.28 12.43
C GLN A 83 -7.03 -4.64 12.81
N TYR A 84 -6.68 -4.62 14.09
CA TYR A 84 -5.43 -3.99 14.53
C TYR A 84 -4.20 -4.67 13.91
N LEU A 85 -4.14 -6.00 13.99
CA LEU A 85 -3.01 -6.75 13.42
C LEU A 85 -3.01 -6.64 11.89
N TRP A 86 -4.17 -6.76 11.25
CA TRP A 86 -4.30 -6.65 9.80
C TRP A 86 -3.80 -5.29 9.32
N ARG A 87 -4.27 -4.21 9.96
CA ARG A 87 -3.86 -2.86 9.62
C ARG A 87 -2.34 -2.66 9.81
N LEU A 88 -1.79 -3.17 10.91
CA LEU A 88 -0.34 -3.09 11.17
C LEU A 88 0.46 -3.78 10.06
N LEU A 89 0.05 -4.98 9.65
CA LEU A 89 0.72 -5.73 8.58
C LEU A 89 0.59 -5.02 7.23
N CYS A 90 -0.57 -4.47 6.91
CA CYS A 90 -0.76 -3.69 5.69
C CYS A 90 0.13 -2.44 5.66
N ASP A 91 0.24 -1.74 6.77
CA ASP A 91 1.07 -0.54 6.87
C ASP A 91 2.58 -0.88 6.78
N TYR A 92 3.01 -1.95 7.43
CA TYR A 92 4.39 -2.44 7.28
C TYR A 92 4.69 -2.84 5.84
N ARG A 93 3.74 -3.48 5.18
CA ARG A 93 3.91 -3.87 3.77
C ARG A 93 3.95 -2.65 2.86
N PHE A 94 3.16 -1.65 3.14
CA PHE A 94 3.22 -0.37 2.42
C PHE A 94 4.64 0.22 2.49
N ARG A 95 5.21 0.30 3.69
CA ARG A 95 6.58 0.79 3.88
C ARG A 95 7.60 -0.07 3.13
N ALA A 96 7.49 -1.39 3.20
CA ALA A 96 8.39 -2.31 2.52
C ALA A 96 8.30 -2.18 0.99
N ASP A 97 7.09 -2.02 0.46
CA ASP A 97 6.86 -1.83 -0.97
C ASP A 97 7.43 -0.49 -1.46
N LEU A 98 7.25 0.58 -0.68
CA LEU A 98 7.87 1.88 -0.97
C LEU A 98 9.39 1.77 -1.06
N LYS A 99 10.02 1.10 -0.10
CA LYS A 99 11.47 0.88 -0.11
C LYS A 99 11.92 0.06 -1.31
N HIS A 100 11.16 -0.96 -1.67
CA HIS A 100 11.44 -1.80 -2.84
C HIS A 100 11.43 -0.96 -4.13
N ILE A 101 10.40 -0.15 -4.32
CA ILE A 101 10.26 0.70 -5.50
C ILE A 101 11.40 1.73 -5.57
N ILE A 102 11.71 2.39 -4.45
CA ILE A 102 12.78 3.39 -4.39
C ILE A 102 14.13 2.77 -4.75
N LYS A 103 14.43 1.60 -4.20
CA LYS A 103 15.68 0.90 -4.50
C LYS A 103 15.79 0.55 -5.99
N ARG A 104 14.68 0.20 -6.62
CA ARG A 104 14.63 -0.16 -8.05
C ARG A 104 14.69 1.06 -8.96
N GLU A 105 13.95 2.13 -8.62
CA GLU A 105 13.75 3.28 -9.52
C GLU A 105 14.77 4.40 -9.34
N ILE A 106 15.31 4.59 -8.13
CA ILE A 106 16.25 5.67 -7.83
C ILE A 106 17.66 5.09 -7.77
N LYS A 107 18.49 5.46 -8.74
CA LYS A 107 19.85 4.88 -8.88
C LYS A 107 20.90 5.59 -8.01
N SER A 108 20.75 6.88 -7.74
CA SER A 108 21.69 7.65 -6.92
C SER A 108 21.55 7.29 -5.45
N ALA A 109 22.67 6.96 -4.80
CA ALA A 109 22.66 6.66 -3.35
C ALA A 109 22.23 7.87 -2.51
N ALA A 110 22.64 9.08 -2.90
CA ALA A 110 22.23 10.31 -2.20
C ALA A 110 20.72 10.54 -2.31
N ARG A 111 20.15 10.36 -3.51
CA ARG A 111 18.71 10.52 -3.71
C ARG A 111 17.90 9.43 -3.01
N ARG A 112 18.41 8.18 -2.97
CA ARG A 112 17.75 7.12 -2.19
C ARG A 112 17.71 7.45 -0.70
N LYS A 113 18.77 8.02 -0.16
CA LYS A 113 18.80 8.48 1.23
C LYS A 113 17.74 9.56 1.50
N GLN A 114 17.61 10.52 0.59
CA GLN A 114 16.58 11.55 0.64
C GLN A 114 15.18 10.96 0.55
N ALA A 115 14.98 10.00 -0.37
CA ALA A 115 13.71 9.33 -0.55
C ALA A 115 13.25 8.54 0.69
N LYS A 116 14.18 7.98 1.48
CA LYS A 116 13.87 7.27 2.73
C LYS A 116 13.19 8.16 3.76
N ILE A 117 13.46 9.45 3.77
CA ILE A 117 12.76 10.41 4.64
C ILE A 117 11.28 10.45 4.25
N TRP A 118 10.96 10.50 2.96
CA TRP A 118 9.59 10.47 2.45
C TRP A 118 8.89 9.15 2.78
N VAL A 119 9.59 8.03 2.73
CA VAL A 119 9.02 6.72 3.13
C VAL A 119 8.56 6.75 4.59
N ARG A 120 9.37 7.34 5.47
CA ARG A 120 8.99 7.49 6.90
C ARG A 120 7.75 8.35 7.05
N LEU A 121 7.68 9.47 6.33
CA LEU A 121 6.52 10.37 6.38
C LEU A 121 5.27 9.66 5.87
N TYR A 122 5.36 8.91 4.78
CA TYR A 122 4.24 8.14 4.23
C TYR A 122 3.76 7.08 5.23
N TYR A 123 4.70 6.34 5.82
CA TYR A 123 4.38 5.32 6.82
C TYR A 123 3.64 5.92 8.03
N TRP A 124 4.15 7.02 8.58
CA TRP A 124 3.51 7.65 9.73
C TRP A 124 2.17 8.26 9.38
N SER A 125 2.00 8.76 8.15
CA SER A 125 0.71 9.27 7.68
C SER A 125 -0.37 8.17 7.71
N VAL A 126 -0.07 6.98 7.20
CA VAL A 126 -1.04 5.88 7.22
C VAL A 126 -1.25 5.32 8.64
N ARG A 127 -0.21 5.30 9.49
CA ARG A 127 -0.35 4.86 10.89
C ARG A 127 -1.25 5.81 11.69
N CYS A 128 -1.08 7.11 11.51
CA CYS A 128 -1.84 8.13 12.28
C CYS A 128 -3.21 8.41 11.69
N GLY A 129 -3.38 8.38 10.36
CA GLY A 129 -4.59 8.80 9.68
C GLY A 129 -5.40 7.67 9.05
N GLY A 130 -4.82 6.50 8.82
CA GLY A 130 -5.43 5.44 8.03
C GLY A 130 -6.48 4.60 8.73
N TRP A 131 -6.56 4.63 10.07
CA TRP A 131 -7.45 3.76 10.82
C TRP A 131 -8.94 3.92 10.44
N ARG A 132 -9.33 5.10 10.00
CA ARG A 132 -10.70 5.40 9.58
C ARG A 132 -11.10 4.71 8.27
N HIS A 133 -10.12 4.34 7.46
CA HIS A 133 -10.33 3.81 6.12
C HIS A 133 -10.13 2.30 6.02
N CYS A 134 -9.73 1.66 7.12
CA CYS A 134 -9.55 0.21 7.15
C CYS A 134 -10.89 -0.48 7.39
N ALA A 135 -11.25 -1.44 6.54
CA ALA A 135 -12.46 -2.24 6.69
C ALA A 135 -12.46 -3.01 8.02
N ARG A 136 -13.62 -3.23 8.56
CA ARG A 136 -13.81 -4.02 9.79
C ARG A 136 -13.97 -5.50 9.50
#